data_88c4818f0a88e8bde1568559fa0f212c
#
_entry.id   88c4818f0a88e8bde1568559fa0f212c
#
_cell.length_a   1.000
_cell.length_b   1.000
_cell.length_c   1.000
_cell.angle_alpha   90.00
_cell.angle_beta   90.00
_cell.angle_gamma   90.00
#
_symmetry.space_group_name_H-M   'P 1'
#
loop_
_entity.id
_entity.type
_entity.pdbx_description
1 polymer ?
#
loop_
_entity_poly.entity_id
_entity_poly.type
_entity_poly.pdbx_seq_one_letter_code
_entity_poly.pdbx_strand_id
1 'polypeptide(L)' 'MKSEQFWLVWNPVGRSPTHKHFTDRQAHDEAKRLAKANAGQAFYVLEVKGGWVVAEPPAIPIEILIPF' A
#
# COMPACT_ATOMS: atom_id res chain seq x y z
N MET A 1 -13.48 -12.44 9.35
CA MET A 1 -12.11 -12.67 8.90
C MET A 1 -11.39 -11.34 8.74
N LYS A 2 -10.16 -11.29 9.17
CA LYS A 2 -9.40 -10.07 9.10
C LYS A 2 -8.74 -9.93 7.74
N SER A 3 -8.71 -8.72 7.21
CA SER A 3 -7.91 -8.45 6.05
C SER A 3 -6.48 -8.16 6.47
N GLU A 4 -5.56 -8.34 5.54
CA GLU A 4 -4.15 -8.06 5.81
C GLU A 4 -3.92 -6.58 5.94
N GLN A 5 -2.99 -6.23 6.80
CA GLN A 5 -2.46 -4.89 6.84
C GLN A 5 -1.23 -4.86 5.95
N PHE A 6 -1.12 -3.89 5.06
CA PHE A 6 0.06 -3.79 4.24
C PHE A 6 0.32 -2.34 3.86
N TRP A 7 1.51 -2.12 3.31
CA TRP A 7 1.97 -0.79 2.90
C TRP A 7 2.44 -0.85 1.46
N LEU A 8 2.38 0.28 0.79
CA LEU A 8 2.84 0.43 -0.59
C LEU A 8 3.84 1.58 -0.65
N VAL A 9 4.73 1.52 -1.63
CA VAL A 9 5.64 2.63 -1.90
C VAL A 9 5.22 3.26 -3.21
N TRP A 10 5.03 4.56 -3.21
CA TRP A 10 4.49 5.28 -4.36
C TRP A 10 5.38 6.42 -4.79
N ASN A 11 5.62 6.49 -6.10
CA ASN A 11 6.31 7.60 -6.74
C ASN A 11 5.29 8.30 -7.64
N PRO A 12 4.99 9.61 -7.42
CA PRO A 12 3.97 10.30 -8.19
C PRO A 12 4.21 10.32 -9.70
N VAL A 13 5.45 10.25 -10.14
CA VAL A 13 5.78 10.26 -11.56
C VAL A 13 6.07 8.86 -12.09
N GLY A 14 5.89 7.85 -11.27
CA GLY A 14 6.13 6.47 -11.66
C GLY A 14 4.84 5.72 -11.89
N ARG A 15 4.95 4.40 -11.91
CA ARG A 15 3.81 3.51 -12.07
C ARG A 15 3.04 3.39 -10.76
N SER A 16 1.81 2.93 -10.87
CA SER A 16 1.02 2.61 -9.69
C SER A 16 1.74 1.55 -8.87
N PRO A 17 1.73 1.66 -7.55
CA PRO A 17 2.38 0.67 -6.71
C PRO A 17 1.64 -0.67 -6.78
N THR A 18 2.39 -1.75 -6.92
CA THR A 18 1.82 -3.08 -7.01
C THR A 18 2.41 -4.05 -5.99
N HIS A 19 3.52 -3.67 -5.38
CA HIS A 19 4.21 -4.55 -4.42
C HIS A 19 3.75 -4.25 -3.01
N LYS A 20 3.27 -5.29 -2.31
CA LYS A 20 2.84 -5.16 -0.93
C LYS A 20 4.01 -5.37 0.01
N HIS A 21 4.12 -4.50 1.00
CA HIS A 21 5.06 -4.68 2.10
C HIS A 21 4.25 -4.96 3.35
N PHE A 22 4.65 -5.94 4.13
CA PHE A 22 3.83 -6.38 5.24
C PHE A 22 4.27 -5.78 6.58
N THR A 23 5.31 -4.97 6.58
CA THR A 23 5.67 -4.18 7.74
C THR A 23 5.99 -2.77 7.30
N ASP A 24 5.76 -1.83 8.21
CA ASP A 24 6.08 -0.43 7.99
C ASP A 24 7.56 -0.26 7.66
N ARG A 25 8.40 -0.98 8.38
CA ARG A 25 9.84 -0.89 8.20
C ARG A 25 10.27 -1.33 6.81
N GLN A 26 9.70 -2.43 6.31
CA GLN A 26 10.02 -2.90 4.97
C GLN A 26 9.68 -1.86 3.92
N ALA A 27 8.53 -1.21 4.06
CA ALA A 27 8.11 -0.18 3.13
C ALA A 27 9.04 1.02 3.18
N HIS A 28 9.42 1.46 4.37
CA HIS A 28 10.35 2.58 4.52
C HIS A 28 11.74 2.26 3.97
N ASP A 29 12.22 1.06 4.21
CA ASP A 29 13.52 0.65 3.70
C ASP A 29 13.53 0.65 2.18
N GLU A 30 12.46 0.16 1.58
CA GLU A 30 12.35 0.13 0.12
C GLU A 30 12.23 1.54 -0.45
N ALA A 31 11.43 2.39 0.18
CA ALA A 31 11.30 3.77 -0.27
C ALA A 31 12.64 4.50 -0.22
N LYS A 32 13.39 4.27 0.84
CA LYS A 32 14.72 4.87 0.98
C LYS A 32 15.67 4.37 -0.10
N ARG A 33 15.65 3.08 -0.36
CA ARG A 33 16.49 2.49 -1.40
C ARG A 33 16.19 3.08 -2.76
N LEU A 34 14.90 3.17 -3.09
CA LEU A 34 14.47 3.71 -4.37
C LEU A 34 14.80 5.20 -4.50
N ALA A 35 14.65 5.95 -3.42
CA ALA A 35 14.98 7.37 -3.44
C ALA A 35 16.47 7.59 -3.71
N LYS A 36 17.32 6.74 -3.14
CA LYS A 36 18.75 6.84 -3.37
C LYS A 36 19.11 6.47 -4.80
N ALA A 37 18.40 5.50 -5.38
CA ALA A 37 18.65 5.07 -6.75
C ALA A 37 18.10 6.06 -7.78
N ASN A 38 17.14 6.90 -7.38
CA ASN A 38 16.47 7.84 -8.28
C ASN A 38 16.51 9.24 -7.70
N ALA A 39 17.70 9.80 -7.59
CA ALA A 39 17.91 11.09 -6.95
C ALA A 39 16.99 12.16 -7.55
N GLY A 40 16.38 12.96 -6.69
CA GLY A 40 15.48 14.01 -7.10
C GLY A 40 14.02 13.59 -7.19
N GLN A 41 13.72 12.30 -7.03
CA GLN A 41 12.35 11.81 -7.04
C GLN A 41 11.91 11.45 -5.62
N ALA A 42 10.65 11.71 -5.33
CA ALA A 42 10.08 11.41 -4.02
C ALA A 42 9.43 10.03 -4.03
N PHE A 43 9.58 9.30 -2.95
CA PHE A 43 8.95 8.00 -2.76
C PHE A 43 8.24 8.02 -1.42
N TYR A 44 6.94 7.80 -1.45
CA TYR A 44 6.09 7.88 -0.27
C TYR A 44 5.70 6.50 0.20
N VAL A 45 5.61 6.33 1.52
CA VAL A 45 5.10 5.10 2.12
C VAL A 45 3.63 5.31 2.38
N LEU A 46 2.79 4.45 1.79
CA LEU A 46 1.35 4.54 1.95
C LEU A 46 0.87 3.37 2.79
N GLU A 47 0.15 3.67 3.84
CA GLU A 47 -0.46 2.65 4.68
C GLU A 47 -1.86 2.39 4.18
N VAL A 48 -2.21 1.13 3.95
CA VAL A 48 -3.55 0.79 3.47
C VAL A 48 -4.51 0.82 4.64
N LYS A 49 -5.55 1.63 4.51
CA LYS A 49 -6.53 1.83 5.56
C LYS A 49 -7.79 1.02 5.36
N GLY A 50 -8.07 0.60 4.14
CA GLY A 50 -9.27 -0.17 3.90
C GLY A 50 -9.50 -0.39 2.42
N GLY A 51 -10.51 -1.15 2.14
CA GLY A 51 -10.88 -1.41 0.76
C GLY A 51 -12.24 -2.08 0.69
N TRP A 52 -12.77 -2.18 -0.51
CA TRP A 52 -14.05 -2.79 -0.74
C TRP A 52 -14.00 -3.62 -1.99
N VAL A 53 -14.73 -4.71 -1.97
CA VAL A 53 -14.92 -5.53 -3.14
C VAL A 53 -16.40 -5.86 -3.25
N VAL A 54 -16.92 -5.84 -4.47
CA VAL A 54 -18.27 -6.27 -4.73
C VAL A 54 -18.20 -7.60 -5.44
N ALA A 55 -18.72 -8.62 -4.78
CA ALA A 55 -18.82 -9.94 -5.37
C ALA A 55 -20.24 -10.12 -5.87
N GLU A 56 -20.39 -10.88 -6.91
CA GLU A 56 -21.66 -11.07 -7.56
C GLU A 56 -22.37 -12.26 -6.99
N PRO A 57 -23.66 -12.03 -6.61
CA PRO A 57 -24.03 -11.35 -5.39
C PRO A 57 -23.76 -12.25 -4.22
N PRO A 58 -23.70 -11.70 -3.02
CA PRO A 58 -23.93 -10.33 -2.59
C PRO A 58 -22.65 -9.53 -2.53
N ALA A 59 -22.77 -8.22 -2.36
CA ALA A 59 -21.63 -7.38 -2.07
C ALA A 59 -21.10 -7.74 -0.69
N ILE A 60 -19.80 -7.91 -0.60
CA ILE A 60 -19.15 -8.32 0.63
C ILE A 60 -18.07 -7.28 0.97
N PRO A 61 -18.21 -6.59 2.11
CA PRO A 61 -17.17 -5.67 2.51
C PRO A 61 -15.89 -6.43 2.89
N ILE A 62 -14.77 -5.84 2.57
CA ILE A 62 -13.49 -6.36 3.04
C ILE A 62 -13.36 -5.93 4.48
N GLU A 63 -13.22 -6.90 5.36
CA GLU A 63 -13.09 -6.62 6.77
C GLU A 63 -11.72 -6.03 7.05
N ILE A 64 -11.67 -4.77 7.44
CA ILE A 64 -10.46 -4.05 7.66
C ILE A 64 -10.44 -3.55 9.10
N LEU A 65 -9.27 -3.56 9.71
CA LEU A 65 -9.15 -3.19 11.11
C LEU A 65 -9.39 -1.70 11.33
N ILE A 66 -9.11 -0.89 10.35
CA ILE A 66 -9.24 0.56 10.47
C ILE A 66 -10.36 1.03 9.55
N PRO A 67 -11.49 1.43 10.10
CA PRO A 67 -12.59 1.90 9.26
C PRO A 67 -12.30 3.29 8.69
N PHE A 68 -12.99 3.59 7.64
CA PHE A 68 -12.90 4.93 7.04
C PHE A 68 -13.73 5.94 7.82
#